data_dccffbe9b8912349b8eec05b058fd51f
#
_entry.id   dccffbe9b8912349b8eec05b058fd51f
#
_cell.length_a   1.000
_cell.length_b   1.000
_cell.length_c   1.000
_cell.angle_alpha   90.00
_cell.angle_beta   90.00
_cell.angle_gamma   90.00
#
_symmetry.space_group_name_H-M   'P 1'
#
loop_
_entity.id
_entity.type
_entity.pdbx_description
1 polymer ?
#
loop_
_entity_poly.entity_id
_entity_poly.type
_entity_poly.pdbx_seq_one_letter_code
_entity_poly.pdbx_strand_id
1 'polypeptide(L)'
;MIHSFDYDTSYEPPIPLVEVNIGIIGQDNSVRVPAIVDSGADGSIIPAQIVQRLYIEPSGWVRIINLDRISRRIPIYLLKISIGSFYIGALHIGGDKTITQMILGRDVLNHYVVTLNGLANVVQISQ
;
A
#
# COMPACT_ATOMS: atom_id res chain seq x y z
N MET A 1 -11.54 17.60 0.10
CA MET A 1 -10.15 17.67 0.62
C MET A 1 -9.22 16.92 -0.31
N ILE A 2 -8.04 17.45 -0.51
CA ILE A 2 -7.00 16.85 -1.37
C ILE A 2 -5.74 16.67 -0.53
N HIS A 3 -5.17 15.48 -0.56
CA HIS A 3 -3.84 15.20 -0.02
C HIS A 3 -2.85 15.06 -1.16
N SER A 4 -1.73 15.77 -1.07
CA SER A 4 -0.69 15.77 -2.10
C SER A 4 0.60 15.16 -1.55
N PHE A 5 1.26 14.37 -2.38
CA PHE A 5 2.51 13.69 -2.04
C PHE A 5 3.49 13.84 -3.19
N ASP A 6 4.76 14.03 -2.86
CA ASP A 6 5.80 14.12 -3.86
C ASP A 6 6.19 12.73 -4.38
N TYR A 7 6.51 12.64 -5.67
CA TYR A 7 7.16 11.46 -6.21
C TYR A 7 8.53 11.28 -5.56
N ASP A 8 8.99 10.05 -5.49
CA ASP A 8 10.38 9.76 -5.10
C ASP A 8 11.29 9.93 -6.33
N THR A 9 12.06 11.01 -6.32
CA THR A 9 12.95 11.37 -7.43
C THR A 9 14.31 10.68 -7.34
N SER A 10 14.56 9.86 -6.33
CA SER A 10 15.75 9.02 -6.26
C SER A 10 15.72 7.87 -7.26
N TYR A 11 14.54 7.56 -7.79
CA TYR A 11 14.37 6.60 -8.89
C TYR A 11 14.42 7.34 -10.25
N GLU A 12 14.85 6.61 -11.29
CA GLU A 12 14.85 7.11 -12.67
C GLU A 12 14.11 6.11 -13.57
N PRO A 13 12.89 6.44 -14.06
CA PRO A 13 12.13 7.67 -13.78
C PRO A 13 11.57 7.73 -12.35
N PRO A 14 11.19 8.93 -11.89
CA PRO A 14 10.60 9.09 -10.56
C PRO A 14 9.35 8.24 -10.34
N ILE A 15 9.15 7.78 -9.11
CA ILE A 15 8.04 6.88 -8.75
C ILE A 15 6.98 7.64 -7.96
N PRO A 16 5.67 7.49 -8.31
CA PRO A 16 4.60 8.05 -7.50
C PRO A 16 4.47 7.29 -6.17
N LEU A 17 4.69 7.99 -5.07
CA LEU A 17 4.54 7.46 -3.72
C LEU A 17 3.50 8.24 -2.95
N VAL A 18 2.79 7.55 -2.08
CA VAL A 18 1.97 8.17 -1.04
C VAL A 18 2.40 7.63 0.32
N GLU A 19 2.25 8.45 1.34
CA GLU A 19 2.54 8.04 2.70
C GLU A 19 1.29 7.44 3.33
N VAL A 20 1.42 6.22 3.82
CA VAL A 20 0.31 5.44 4.35
C VAL A 20 0.60 5.10 5.81
N ASN A 21 -0.41 5.19 6.66
CA ASN A 21 -0.33 4.67 8.02
C ASN A 21 -1.05 3.33 8.08
N ILE A 22 -0.33 2.31 8.55
CA ILE A 22 -0.83 0.94 8.68
C ILE A 22 -0.96 0.62 10.16
N GLY A 23 -2.10 0.10 10.59
CA GLY A 23 -2.32 -0.23 11.98
C GLY A 23 -3.16 -1.47 12.19
N ILE A 24 -3.17 -1.92 13.44
CA ILE A 24 -4.00 -3.04 13.90
C ILE A 24 -5.37 -2.49 14.28
N ILE A 25 -6.42 -3.18 13.83
CA ILE A 25 -7.80 -2.81 14.14
C ILE A 25 -7.99 -2.82 15.66
N GLY A 26 -8.56 -1.74 16.19
CA GLY A 26 -8.79 -1.59 17.62
C GLY A 26 -7.59 -1.09 18.43
N GLN A 27 -6.47 -0.78 17.79
CA GLN A 27 -5.28 -0.22 18.44
C GLN A 27 -4.94 1.15 17.84
N ASP A 28 -4.32 2.01 18.64
CA ASP A 28 -3.92 3.35 18.20
C ASP A 28 -2.55 3.35 17.52
N ASN A 29 -1.74 2.32 17.72
CA ASN A 29 -0.42 2.22 17.13
C ASN A 29 -0.51 2.06 15.62
N SER A 30 0.34 2.78 14.92
CA SER A 30 0.45 2.65 13.47
C SER A 30 1.91 2.78 13.03
N VAL A 31 2.20 2.24 11.86
CA VAL A 31 3.50 2.36 11.20
C VAL A 31 3.29 3.16 9.93
N ARG A 32 4.14 4.16 9.73
CA ARG A 32 4.12 5.00 8.54
C ARG A 32 4.96 4.34 7.45
N VAL A 33 4.38 4.16 6.27
CA VAL A 33 5.00 3.42 5.18
C VAL A 33 4.82 4.19 3.87
N PRO A 34 5.90 4.48 3.13
CA PRO A 34 5.75 4.97 1.77
C PRO A 34 5.29 3.82 0.87
N ALA A 35 4.29 4.08 0.03
CA ALA A 35 3.70 3.07 -0.84
C ALA A 35 3.67 3.54 -2.29
N ILE A 36 4.06 2.67 -3.21
CA ILE A 36 3.99 2.94 -4.64
C ILE A 36 2.53 2.87 -5.09
N VAL A 37 2.09 3.90 -5.78
CA VAL A 37 0.76 3.92 -6.40
C VAL A 37 0.81 3.03 -7.65
N ASP A 38 0.07 1.91 -7.62
CA ASP A 38 0.10 0.91 -8.68
C ASP A 38 -1.31 0.47 -9.06
N SER A 39 -1.89 1.13 -10.05
CA SER A 39 -3.22 0.79 -10.57
C SER A 39 -3.24 -0.54 -11.31
N GLY A 40 -2.10 -1.12 -11.63
CA GLY A 40 -1.98 -2.45 -12.23
C GLY A 40 -2.09 -3.59 -11.22
N ALA A 41 -1.96 -3.30 -9.93
CA ALA A 41 -2.07 -4.32 -8.89
C ALA A 41 -3.51 -4.47 -8.41
N ASP A 42 -4.00 -5.70 -8.31
CA ASP A 42 -5.35 -5.99 -7.80
C ASP A 42 -5.46 -5.68 -6.31
N GLY A 43 -4.45 -6.05 -5.54
CA GLY A 43 -4.41 -5.89 -4.10
C GLY A 43 -3.12 -5.23 -3.63
N SER A 44 -3.20 -4.62 -2.45
CA SER A 44 -2.05 -4.00 -1.81
C SER A 44 -1.18 -5.05 -1.14
N ILE A 45 0.14 -4.85 -1.20
CA ILE A 45 1.14 -5.77 -0.67
C ILE A 45 2.14 -4.96 0.14
N ILE A 46 2.45 -5.46 1.33
CA ILE A 46 3.39 -4.82 2.25
C ILE A 46 4.61 -5.71 2.46
N PRO A 47 5.82 -5.14 2.57
CA PRO A 47 6.98 -5.94 2.93
C PRO A 47 6.76 -6.67 4.27
N ALA A 48 7.11 -7.95 4.31
CA ALA A 48 6.90 -8.77 5.51
C ALA A 48 7.60 -8.20 6.75
N GLN A 49 8.74 -7.52 6.58
CA GLN A 49 9.47 -6.89 7.67
C GLN A 49 8.66 -5.82 8.39
N ILE A 50 7.78 -5.11 7.67
CA ILE A 50 6.94 -4.07 8.27
C ILE A 50 5.84 -4.72 9.10
N VAL A 51 5.25 -5.81 8.61
CA VAL A 51 4.23 -6.56 9.36
C VAL A 51 4.80 -7.10 10.67
N GLN A 52 6.06 -7.54 10.66
CA GLN A 52 6.72 -8.05 11.87
C GLN A 52 6.77 -7.01 12.98
N ARG A 53 6.83 -5.73 12.65
CA ARG A 53 6.80 -4.64 13.65
C ARG A 53 5.45 -4.51 14.35
N LEU A 54 4.39 -5.05 13.75
CA LEU A 54 3.04 -4.98 14.29
C LEU A 54 2.71 -6.16 15.19
N TYR A 55 3.51 -7.23 15.20
CA TYR A 55 3.33 -8.42 16.03
C TYR A 55 1.95 -9.05 15.87
N ILE A 56 1.47 -9.19 14.63
CA ILE A 56 0.18 -9.82 14.34
C ILE A 56 0.36 -11.11 13.56
N GLU A 57 -0.62 -12.00 13.71
CA GLU A 57 -0.67 -13.24 12.96
C GLU A 57 -1.44 -13.06 11.65
N PRO A 58 -1.13 -13.87 10.63
CA PRO A 58 -1.92 -13.85 9.40
C PRO A 58 -3.37 -14.22 9.66
N SER A 59 -4.29 -13.57 8.95
CA SER A 59 -5.71 -13.93 8.95
C SER A 59 -6.02 -15.00 7.90
N GLY A 60 -5.10 -15.29 7.01
CA GLY A 60 -5.26 -16.27 5.94
C GLY A 60 -4.11 -16.20 4.96
N TRP A 61 -4.33 -16.77 3.79
CA TRP A 61 -3.35 -16.87 2.73
C TRP A 61 -3.99 -16.52 1.40
N VAL A 62 -3.21 -15.97 0.49
CA VAL A 62 -3.65 -15.64 -0.86
C VAL A 62 -2.58 -16.07 -1.85
N ARG A 63 -3.02 -16.46 -3.04
CA ARG A 63 -2.13 -16.75 -4.15
C ARG A 63 -1.97 -15.49 -4.98
N ILE A 64 -0.73 -15.07 -5.21
CA ILE A 64 -0.44 -13.98 -6.13
C ILE A 64 0.21 -14.53 -7.40
N ILE A 65 -0.09 -13.88 -8.53
CA ILE A 65 0.44 -14.26 -9.84
C ILE A 65 1.15 -13.04 -10.40
N ASN A 66 2.43 -13.18 -10.69
CA ASN A 66 3.24 -12.14 -11.30
C ASN A 66 3.08 -12.14 -12.82
N LEU A 67 3.65 -11.15 -13.49
CA LEU A 67 3.61 -11.03 -14.94
C LEU A 67 4.28 -12.22 -15.64
N ASP A 68 5.23 -12.90 -14.99
CA ASP A 68 5.86 -14.13 -15.47
C ASP A 68 4.96 -15.37 -15.34
N ARG A 69 3.73 -15.19 -14.82
CA ARG A 69 2.74 -16.24 -14.55
C ARG A 69 3.17 -17.26 -13.51
N ILE A 70 4.21 -16.98 -12.75
CA ILE A 70 4.59 -17.78 -11.60
C ILE A 70 3.71 -17.37 -10.43
N SER A 71 2.98 -18.34 -9.86
CA SER A 71 2.16 -18.10 -8.68
C SER A 71 2.91 -18.48 -7.43
N ARG A 72 2.65 -17.75 -6.35
CA ARG A 72 3.15 -18.08 -5.03
C ARG A 72 2.12 -17.70 -3.98
N ARG A 73 2.17 -18.38 -2.87
CA ARG A 73 1.25 -18.19 -1.76
C ARG A 73 1.89 -17.28 -0.73
N ILE A 74 1.17 -16.23 -0.33
CA ILE A 74 1.63 -15.30 0.70
C ILE A 74 0.59 -15.16 1.80
N PRO A 75 1.00 -14.86 3.05
CA PRO A 75 0.07 -14.58 4.13
C PRO A 75 -0.66 -13.26 3.88
N ILE A 76 -1.91 -13.19 4.33
CA ILE A 76 -2.67 -11.94 4.37
C ILE A 76 -2.94 -11.54 5.80
N TYR A 77 -3.00 -10.23 6.01
CA TYR A 77 -3.21 -9.62 7.32
C TYR A 77 -4.37 -8.65 7.24
N LEU A 78 -5.25 -8.71 8.24
CA LEU A 78 -6.36 -7.76 8.33
C LEU A 78 -5.88 -6.53 9.08
N LEU A 79 -5.78 -5.41 8.37
CA LEU A 79 -5.19 -4.18 8.87
C LEU A 79 -6.11 -2.99 8.57
N LYS A 80 -5.94 -1.93 9.33
CA LYS A 80 -6.52 -0.63 8.99
C LYS A 80 -5.46 0.22 8.31
N ILE A 81 -5.91 1.11 7.42
CA ILE A 81 -5.03 1.95 6.63
C ILE A 81 -5.58 3.38 6.61
N SER A 82 -4.70 4.36 6.66
CA SER A 82 -5.09 5.74 6.43
C SER A 82 -4.09 6.46 5.53
N ILE A 83 -4.62 7.39 4.75
CA ILE A 83 -3.85 8.27 3.87
C ILE A 83 -4.33 9.68 4.18
N GLY A 84 -3.48 10.48 4.86
CA GLY A 84 -3.93 11.76 5.39
C GLY A 84 -5.11 11.56 6.33
N SER A 85 -6.22 12.24 6.04
CA SER A 85 -7.47 12.09 6.81
C SER A 85 -8.39 10.99 6.29
N PHE A 86 -8.05 10.33 5.18
CA PHE A 86 -8.84 9.25 4.61
C PHE A 86 -8.53 7.94 5.32
N TYR A 87 -9.56 7.12 5.53
CA TYR A 87 -9.47 5.97 6.41
C TYR A 87 -10.22 4.78 5.81
N ILE A 88 -9.55 3.63 5.80
CA ILE A 88 -10.16 2.33 5.50
C ILE A 88 -9.99 1.47 6.74
N GLY A 89 -11.12 1.12 7.38
CA GLY A 89 -11.13 0.48 8.69
C GLY A 89 -10.65 -0.96 8.73
N ALA A 90 -10.78 -1.66 7.60
CA ALA A 90 -10.36 -3.06 7.50
C ALA A 90 -10.02 -3.39 6.06
N LEU A 91 -8.83 -3.94 5.84
CA LEU A 91 -8.35 -4.33 4.52
C LEU A 91 -7.43 -5.54 4.66
N HIS A 92 -7.61 -6.53 3.79
CA HIS A 92 -6.68 -7.65 3.71
C HIS A 92 -5.47 -7.25 2.86
N ILE A 93 -4.29 -7.23 3.48
CA ILE A 93 -3.05 -6.85 2.81
C ILE A 93 -2.09 -8.04 2.82
N GLY A 94 -1.54 -8.38 1.66
CA GLY A 94 -0.56 -9.45 1.54
C GLY A 94 0.78 -9.02 2.12
N GLY A 95 1.42 -9.90 2.90
CA GLY A 95 2.78 -9.69 3.40
C GLY A 95 3.77 -10.48 2.55
N ASP A 96 4.73 -9.79 1.95
CA ASP A 96 5.66 -10.38 1.00
C ASP A 96 7.11 -10.13 1.43
N LYS A 97 7.85 -11.20 1.65
CA LYS A 97 9.25 -11.12 2.08
C LYS A 97 10.21 -10.80 0.94
N THR A 98 9.74 -10.83 -0.31
CA THR A 98 10.60 -10.57 -1.48
C THR A 98 10.60 -9.13 -1.94
N ILE A 99 9.70 -8.28 -1.41
CA ILE A 99 9.63 -6.88 -1.77
C ILE A 99 10.18 -6.00 -0.65
N THR A 100 10.72 -4.85 -1.04
CA THR A 100 11.26 -3.86 -0.10
C THR A 100 10.39 -2.61 -0.01
N GLN A 101 9.44 -2.45 -0.95
CA GLN A 101 8.58 -1.28 -1.06
C GLN A 101 7.12 -1.73 -1.06
N MET A 102 6.28 -1.08 -0.25
CA MET A 102 4.85 -1.34 -0.26
C MET A 102 4.25 -0.96 -1.61
N ILE A 103 3.29 -1.77 -2.06
CA ILE A 103 2.51 -1.54 -3.28
C ILE A 103 1.06 -1.25 -2.87
N LEU A 104 0.53 -0.13 -3.32
CA LEU A 104 -0.84 0.28 -3.09
C LEU A 104 -1.66 -0.05 -4.33
N GLY A 105 -2.51 -1.06 -4.23
CA GLY A 105 -3.29 -1.57 -5.35
C GLY A 105 -4.68 -0.96 -5.45
N ARG A 106 -5.47 -1.48 -6.39
CA ARG A 106 -6.83 -1.00 -6.66
C ARG A 106 -7.79 -1.21 -5.50
N ASP A 107 -7.51 -2.17 -4.61
CA ASP A 107 -8.28 -2.38 -3.39
C ASP A 107 -8.34 -1.12 -2.49
N VAL A 108 -7.33 -0.28 -2.58
CA VAL A 108 -7.28 1.03 -1.93
C VAL A 108 -7.63 2.14 -2.92
N LEU A 109 -6.96 2.16 -4.08
CA LEU A 109 -7.04 3.27 -5.02
C LEU A 109 -8.47 3.53 -5.52
N ASN A 110 -9.28 2.48 -5.67
CA ASN A 110 -10.65 2.60 -6.17
C ASN A 110 -11.61 3.28 -5.18
N HIS A 111 -11.17 3.55 -3.97
CA HIS A 111 -11.95 4.35 -3.02
C HIS A 111 -11.81 5.86 -3.25
N TYR A 112 -10.91 6.30 -4.14
CA TYR A 112 -10.51 7.70 -4.25
C TYR A 112 -10.39 8.14 -5.69
N VAL A 113 -10.34 9.46 -5.87
CA VAL A 113 -9.84 10.07 -7.10
C VAL A 113 -8.32 10.20 -6.94
N VAL A 114 -7.59 9.54 -7.82
CA VAL A 114 -6.12 9.55 -7.79
C VAL A 114 -5.62 10.28 -9.03
N THR A 115 -4.84 11.32 -8.82
CA THR A 115 -4.24 12.10 -9.91
C THR A 115 -2.73 11.90 -9.89
N LEU A 116 -2.18 11.43 -10.98
CA LEU A 116 -0.74 11.30 -11.18
C LEU A 116 -0.28 12.44 -12.09
N ASN A 117 0.37 13.43 -11.50
CA ASN A 117 0.94 14.55 -12.25
C ASN A 117 2.44 14.33 -12.44
N GLY A 118 2.80 13.65 -13.52
CA GLY A 118 4.20 13.33 -13.79
C GLY A 118 5.05 14.55 -14.14
N LEU A 119 4.44 15.61 -14.67
CA LEU A 119 5.17 16.83 -14.98
C LEU A 119 5.62 17.57 -13.72
N ALA A 120 4.78 17.56 -12.69
CA ALA A 120 5.08 18.18 -11.41
C ALA A 120 5.67 17.21 -10.38
N ASN A 121 5.72 15.91 -10.68
CA ASN A 121 6.13 14.86 -9.76
C ASN A 121 5.29 14.86 -8.47
N VAL A 122 3.97 14.93 -8.62
CA VAL A 122 3.03 15.00 -7.50
C VAL A 122 1.90 14.01 -7.70
N VAL A 123 1.54 13.29 -6.63
CA VAL A 123 0.32 12.48 -6.54
C VAL A 123 -0.69 13.24 -5.71
N GLN A 124 -1.95 13.28 -6.15
CA GLN A 124 -3.05 13.84 -5.38
C GLN A 124 -4.10 12.77 -5.15
N ILE A 125 -4.57 12.67 -3.90
CA ILE A 125 -5.64 11.77 -3.48
C ILE A 125 -6.79 12.63 -2.98
N SER A 126 -8.00 12.41 -3.51
CA SER A 126 -9.19 13.12 -3.07
C SER A 126 -10.42 12.20 -3.08
N GLN A 127 -11.47 12.66 -2.45
CA GLN A 127 -12.77 11.99 -2.45
C GLN A 127 -13.79 12.80 -3.20
#